data_df7ae7220a4cbb06e60f8c8b7179bdf6
#
_entry.id   df7ae7220a4cbb06e60f8c8b7179bdf6
#
_cell.length_a   1.000
_cell.length_b   1.000
_cell.length_c   1.000
_cell.angle_alpha   90.00
_cell.angle_beta   90.00
_cell.angle_gamma   90.00
#
_symmetry.space_group_name_H-M   'P 1'
#
loop_
_entity.id
_entity.type
_entity.pdbx_description
1 polymer ?
#
loop_
_entity_poly.entity_id
_entity_poly.type
_entity_poly.pdbx_seq_one_letter_code
_entity_poly.pdbx_strand_id
1 'polypeptide(L)'
;VFATNPQGSLGYRTGIAVAKTVTAKAPGVTGRPQPMGGSTTYIPIVNRGEVDFGFSNGMETLYAYKGIGTFKGRPHPNLRMVGRMFPLRTGIATVTDFGARSIHDLKKLAGKRITSKYTSLSIIEIFIEGALANGNVSYSDFKKVPVSGFAKGIFALGEGKTDISWISLGSGAGRKVN
;
A
#
# COMPACT_ATOMS: atom_id res chain seq x y z
N VAL A 1 6.48 -1.69 20.14
CA VAL A 1 6.89 -1.17 18.82
C VAL A 1 5.72 -1.26 17.84
N PHE A 2 5.54 -0.24 17.01
CA PHE A 2 4.51 -0.17 15.97
C PHE A 2 5.18 -0.23 14.60
N ALA A 3 5.14 -1.37 13.91
CA ALA A 3 5.58 -1.48 12.53
C ALA A 3 4.67 -0.68 11.61
N THR A 4 5.25 0.13 10.76
CA THR A 4 4.52 1.00 9.83
C THR A 4 5.04 0.86 8.41
N ASN A 5 4.25 1.30 7.45
CA ASN A 5 4.72 1.47 6.09
C ASN A 5 5.83 2.54 6.00
N PRO A 6 6.55 2.66 4.88
CA PRO A 6 7.63 3.62 4.72
C PRO A 6 7.21 5.06 5.01
N GLN A 7 8.19 5.89 5.35
CA GLN A 7 8.01 7.33 5.48
C GLN A 7 7.35 7.92 4.24
N GLY A 8 6.48 8.92 4.44
CA GLY A 8 5.67 9.50 3.36
C GLY A 8 4.35 8.79 3.10
N SER A 9 4.16 7.56 3.60
CA SER A 9 2.87 6.85 3.51
C SER A 9 1.85 7.33 4.54
N LEU A 10 0.57 7.07 4.28
CA LEU A 10 -0.50 7.33 5.26
C LEU A 10 -0.32 6.43 6.49
N GLY A 11 0.02 5.15 6.31
CA GLY A 11 0.24 4.21 7.41
C GLY A 11 1.37 4.65 8.36
N TYR A 12 2.44 5.25 7.84
CA TYR A 12 3.49 5.82 8.68
C TYR A 12 2.98 6.99 9.55
N ARG A 13 2.25 7.92 8.95
CA ARG A 13 1.68 9.07 9.68
C ARG A 13 0.71 8.62 10.77
N THR A 14 -0.14 7.64 10.46
CA THR A 14 -1.07 7.05 11.43
C THR A 14 -0.30 6.37 12.56
N GLY A 15 0.73 5.59 12.25
CA GLY A 15 1.56 4.93 13.25
C GLY A 15 2.22 5.90 14.21
N ILE A 16 2.73 7.03 13.71
CA ILE A 16 3.27 8.10 14.57
C ILE A 16 2.17 8.67 15.49
N ALA A 17 1.00 8.97 14.96
CA ALA A 17 -0.10 9.54 15.74
C ALA A 17 -0.53 8.58 16.85
N VAL A 18 -0.72 7.30 16.53
CA VAL A 18 -1.09 6.27 17.53
C VAL A 18 0.01 6.11 18.58
N ALA A 19 1.27 5.98 18.16
CA ALA A 19 2.40 5.82 19.08
C ALA A 19 2.51 7.00 20.06
N LYS A 20 2.35 8.23 19.59
CA LYS A 20 2.31 9.43 20.43
C LYS A 20 1.13 9.41 21.42
N THR A 21 -0.06 9.05 20.94
CA THR A 21 -1.26 8.98 21.78
C THR A 21 -1.10 7.92 22.86
N VAL A 22 -0.61 6.74 22.52
CA VAL A 22 -0.34 5.67 23.48
C VAL A 22 0.67 6.11 24.55
N THR A 23 1.78 6.72 24.12
CA THR A 23 2.77 7.25 25.07
C THR A 23 2.18 8.30 26.02
N ALA A 24 1.31 9.16 25.52
CA ALA A 24 0.71 10.23 26.33
C ALA A 24 -0.43 9.76 27.25
N LYS A 25 -1.12 8.65 26.90
CA LYS A 25 -2.37 8.25 27.59
C LYS A 25 -2.27 6.91 28.33
N ALA A 26 -1.25 6.10 28.09
CA ALA A 26 -1.06 4.80 28.75
C ALA A 26 0.16 4.88 29.69
N PRO A 27 -0.05 4.96 31.03
CA PRO A 27 1.06 5.01 31.98
C PRO A 27 2.00 3.82 31.84
N GLY A 28 3.30 4.08 31.84
CA GLY A 28 4.35 3.04 31.71
C GLY A 28 4.55 2.48 30.29
N VAL A 29 3.81 2.96 29.30
CA VAL A 29 3.94 2.50 27.90
C VAL A 29 4.58 3.58 27.03
N THR A 30 5.64 3.20 26.29
CA THR A 30 6.26 4.06 25.28
C THR A 30 6.02 3.51 23.88
N GLY A 31 5.21 4.20 23.08
CA GLY A 31 4.96 3.88 21.69
C GLY A 31 6.14 4.27 20.79
N ARG A 32 6.70 3.33 20.04
CA ARG A 32 7.82 3.57 19.09
C ARG A 32 7.39 3.18 17.67
N PRO A 33 7.16 4.14 16.76
CA PRO A 33 6.87 3.83 15.37
C PRO A 33 8.16 3.41 14.66
N GLN A 34 8.11 2.28 13.95
CA GLN A 34 9.23 1.73 13.18
C GLN A 34 8.83 1.61 11.71
N PRO A 35 9.34 2.48 10.81
CA PRO A 35 9.07 2.37 9.39
C PRO A 35 9.81 1.17 8.79
N MET A 36 9.09 0.38 8.00
CA MET A 36 9.59 -0.78 7.26
C MET A 36 9.22 -0.68 5.78
N GLY A 37 9.70 -1.59 4.95
CA GLY A 37 9.47 -1.57 3.49
C GLY A 37 8.00 -1.63 3.09
N GLY A 38 7.17 -2.32 3.85
CA GLY A 38 5.73 -2.46 3.64
C GLY A 38 5.14 -3.60 4.45
N SER A 39 3.83 -3.75 4.43
CA SER A 39 3.12 -4.75 5.24
C SER A 39 3.48 -6.19 4.90
N THR A 40 3.80 -6.49 3.67
CA THR A 40 4.33 -7.81 3.28
C THR A 40 5.61 -8.15 4.04
N THR A 41 6.42 -7.15 4.40
CA THR A 41 7.67 -7.34 5.16
C THR A 41 7.41 -7.54 6.65
N TYR A 42 6.57 -6.70 7.28
CA TYR A 42 6.43 -6.73 8.74
C TYR A 42 5.31 -7.61 9.28
N ILE A 43 4.33 -8.02 8.47
CA ILE A 43 3.28 -8.96 8.94
C ILE A 43 3.88 -10.26 9.49
N PRO A 44 4.85 -10.91 8.84
CA PRO A 44 5.52 -12.10 9.41
C PRO A 44 6.24 -11.80 10.73
N ILE A 45 6.81 -10.61 10.88
CA ILE A 45 7.54 -10.18 12.09
C ILE A 45 6.55 -9.98 13.24
N VAL A 46 5.41 -9.33 13.00
CA VAL A 46 4.32 -9.22 13.99
C VAL A 46 3.79 -10.59 14.39
N ASN A 47 3.60 -11.49 13.41
CA ASN A 47 3.11 -12.86 13.68
C ASN A 47 4.04 -13.66 14.60
N ARG A 48 5.36 -13.40 14.55
CA ARG A 48 6.35 -14.03 15.43
C ARG A 48 6.51 -13.33 16.79
N GLY A 49 5.83 -12.18 17.00
CA GLY A 49 5.94 -11.42 18.23
C GLY A 49 7.21 -10.58 18.37
N GLU A 50 7.99 -10.42 17.30
CA GLU A 50 9.19 -9.55 17.28
C GLU A 50 8.85 -8.06 17.28
N VAL A 51 7.64 -7.73 16.87
CA VAL A 51 7.03 -6.39 16.92
C VAL A 51 5.60 -6.54 17.42
N ASP A 52 5.17 -5.64 18.31
CA ASP A 52 3.88 -5.77 19.02
C ASP A 52 2.68 -5.47 18.11
N PHE A 53 2.78 -4.47 17.25
CA PHE A 53 1.68 -3.99 16.40
C PHE A 53 2.16 -3.69 14.97
N GLY A 54 1.24 -3.80 13.99
CA GLY A 54 1.47 -3.41 12.61
C GLY A 54 0.25 -2.69 12.00
N PHE A 55 0.49 -1.69 11.16
CA PHE A 55 -0.55 -0.95 10.43
C PHE A 55 -0.68 -1.51 9.01
N SER A 56 -1.69 -2.32 8.77
CA SER A 56 -1.94 -2.97 7.47
C SER A 56 -3.36 -2.68 6.97
N ASN A 57 -3.63 -2.94 5.70
CA ASN A 57 -5.01 -2.98 5.24
C ASN A 57 -5.68 -4.30 5.62
N GLY A 58 -7.01 -4.26 5.85
CA GLY A 58 -7.74 -5.42 6.37
C GLY A 58 -7.72 -6.63 5.44
N MET A 59 -7.71 -6.41 4.11
CA MET A 59 -7.67 -7.51 3.14
C MET A 59 -6.32 -8.24 3.18
N GLU A 60 -5.22 -7.50 3.23
CA GLU A 60 -3.88 -8.10 3.32
C GLU A 60 -3.69 -8.85 4.65
N THR A 61 -4.20 -8.29 5.76
CA THR A 61 -4.18 -8.97 7.07
C THR A 61 -4.97 -10.27 7.02
N LEU A 62 -6.14 -10.28 6.38
CA LEU A 62 -6.94 -11.50 6.19
C LEU A 62 -6.20 -12.53 5.32
N TYR A 63 -5.55 -12.09 4.24
CA TYR A 63 -4.78 -12.98 3.37
C TYR A 63 -3.60 -13.59 4.13
N ALA A 64 -2.92 -12.81 4.94
CA ALA A 64 -1.83 -13.29 5.77
C ALA A 64 -2.32 -14.29 6.82
N TYR A 65 -3.40 -13.98 7.54
CA TYR A 65 -3.97 -14.87 8.54
C TYR A 65 -4.36 -16.23 7.95
N LYS A 66 -5.00 -16.23 6.77
CA LYS A 66 -5.45 -17.44 6.08
C LYS A 66 -4.37 -18.13 5.24
N GLY A 67 -3.24 -17.49 4.98
CA GLY A 67 -2.21 -18.02 4.07
C GLY A 67 -2.67 -18.08 2.61
N ILE A 68 -3.42 -17.10 2.15
CA ILE A 68 -3.95 -17.02 0.77
C ILE A 68 -3.45 -15.76 0.06
N GLY A 69 -3.78 -15.58 -1.22
CA GLY A 69 -3.37 -14.43 -2.02
C GLY A 69 -1.86 -14.24 -2.02
N THR A 70 -1.40 -13.07 -1.65
CA THR A 70 0.03 -12.72 -1.56
C THR A 70 0.81 -13.52 -0.51
N PHE A 71 0.10 -14.19 0.41
CA PHE A 71 0.66 -15.07 1.45
C PHE A 71 0.36 -16.55 1.21
N LYS A 72 0.01 -16.96 -0.01
CA LYS A 72 -0.35 -18.34 -0.34
C LYS A 72 0.65 -19.35 0.20
N GLY A 73 0.16 -20.33 0.97
CA GLY A 73 0.96 -21.36 1.62
C GLY A 73 1.75 -20.90 2.86
N ARG A 74 1.59 -19.65 3.29
CA ARG A 74 2.30 -19.08 4.46
C ARG A 74 1.30 -18.40 5.41
N PRO A 75 0.50 -19.16 6.17
CA PRO A 75 -0.45 -18.59 7.12
C PRO A 75 0.25 -17.94 8.31
N HIS A 76 -0.36 -16.90 8.84
CA HIS A 76 0.12 -16.13 9.99
C HIS A 76 -0.95 -16.15 11.09
N PRO A 77 -1.14 -17.30 11.79
CA PRO A 77 -2.31 -17.54 12.65
C PRO A 77 -2.28 -16.75 13.96
N ASN A 78 -1.14 -16.18 14.35
CA ASN A 78 -1.02 -15.40 15.60
C ASN A 78 -1.50 -13.94 15.45
N LEU A 79 -1.79 -13.50 14.24
CA LEU A 79 -2.31 -12.15 14.01
C LEU A 79 -3.68 -11.95 14.67
N ARG A 80 -3.87 -10.78 15.28
CA ARG A 80 -5.16 -10.36 15.83
C ARG A 80 -5.45 -8.93 15.38
N MET A 81 -6.67 -8.68 14.93
CA MET A 81 -7.12 -7.32 14.61
C MET A 81 -7.51 -6.61 15.90
N VAL A 82 -6.81 -5.53 16.23
CA VAL A 82 -7.12 -4.68 17.40
C VAL A 82 -8.24 -3.69 17.07
N GLY A 83 -8.25 -3.14 15.85
CA GLY A 83 -9.27 -2.20 15.43
C GLY A 83 -9.08 -1.69 14.00
N ARG A 84 -10.14 -1.05 13.47
CA ARG A 84 -10.13 -0.35 12.19
C ARG A 84 -9.94 1.14 12.43
N MET A 85 -8.92 1.73 11.81
CA MET A 85 -8.59 3.14 12.01
C MET A 85 -9.40 4.06 11.08
N PHE A 86 -9.42 3.77 9.78
CA PHE A 86 -10.10 4.58 8.75
C PHE A 86 -10.26 3.79 7.45
N PRO A 87 -11.18 4.21 6.56
CA PRO A 87 -11.25 3.66 5.21
C PRO A 87 -10.06 4.16 4.37
N LEU A 88 -9.33 3.24 3.75
CA LEU A 88 -8.20 3.56 2.88
C LEU A 88 -8.75 3.97 1.50
N ARG A 89 -8.65 5.26 1.17
CA ARG A 89 -9.04 5.78 -0.15
C ARG A 89 -7.85 5.72 -1.09
N THR A 90 -7.94 4.84 -2.07
CA THR A 90 -6.89 4.60 -3.06
C THR A 90 -7.45 4.49 -4.45
N GLY A 91 -6.61 4.62 -5.46
CA GLY A 91 -7.01 4.50 -6.85
C GLY A 91 -5.82 4.55 -7.81
N ILE A 92 -6.12 4.49 -9.09
CA ILE A 92 -5.15 4.71 -10.17
C ILE A 92 -4.96 6.22 -10.37
N ALA A 93 -3.70 6.64 -10.50
CA ALA A 93 -3.31 7.97 -10.94
C ALA A 93 -2.57 7.89 -12.27
N THR A 94 -2.80 8.85 -13.13
CA THR A 94 -2.15 8.99 -14.42
C THR A 94 -1.87 10.45 -14.72
N VAL A 95 -1.05 10.73 -15.71
CA VAL A 95 -0.77 12.07 -16.19
C VAL A 95 -2.05 12.69 -16.80
N THR A 96 -2.32 13.94 -16.48
CA THR A 96 -3.54 14.65 -16.89
C THR A 96 -3.71 14.73 -18.41
N ASP A 97 -2.60 14.91 -19.13
CA ASP A 97 -2.56 15.06 -20.59
C ASP A 97 -3.07 13.84 -21.36
N PHE A 98 -3.15 12.68 -20.71
CA PHE A 98 -3.73 11.49 -21.33
C PHE A 98 -5.26 11.49 -21.36
N GLY A 99 -5.92 12.47 -20.77
CA GLY A 99 -7.36 12.66 -20.84
C GLY A 99 -8.22 11.58 -20.17
N ALA A 100 -7.62 10.71 -19.37
CA ALA A 100 -8.36 9.72 -18.59
C ALA A 100 -8.90 10.36 -17.30
N ARG A 101 -10.23 10.35 -17.13
CA ARG A 101 -10.93 10.96 -15.98
C ARG A 101 -11.70 9.96 -15.15
N SER A 102 -11.85 8.74 -15.63
CA SER A 102 -12.58 7.67 -14.97
C SER A 102 -11.91 6.31 -15.21
N ILE A 103 -12.33 5.31 -14.46
CA ILE A 103 -11.89 3.92 -14.65
C ILE A 103 -12.22 3.40 -16.06
N HIS A 104 -13.30 3.89 -16.66
CA HIS A 104 -13.71 3.49 -18.02
C HIS A 104 -12.80 4.04 -19.12
N ASP A 105 -12.00 5.05 -18.79
CA ASP A 105 -11.02 5.63 -19.73
C ASP A 105 -9.71 4.86 -19.79
N LEU A 106 -9.50 3.84 -18.93
CA LEU A 106 -8.26 3.07 -18.88
C LEU A 106 -7.89 2.42 -20.22
N LYS A 107 -8.90 2.11 -21.06
CA LYS A 107 -8.65 1.63 -22.45
C LYS A 107 -7.85 2.62 -23.29
N LYS A 108 -8.02 3.93 -23.07
CA LYS A 108 -7.28 4.99 -23.78
C LYS A 108 -5.79 4.99 -23.42
N LEU A 109 -5.43 4.36 -22.30
CA LEU A 109 -4.08 4.28 -21.79
C LEU A 109 -3.35 2.99 -22.19
N ALA A 110 -3.95 2.14 -23.02
CA ALA A 110 -3.31 0.92 -23.51
C ALA A 110 -1.95 1.23 -24.14
N GLY A 111 -0.95 0.38 -23.88
CA GLY A 111 0.44 0.57 -24.31
C GLY A 111 1.27 1.54 -23.46
N LYS A 112 0.66 2.28 -22.54
CA LYS A 112 1.39 3.15 -21.58
C LYS A 112 2.09 2.34 -20.50
N ARG A 113 3.02 2.97 -19.78
CA ARG A 113 3.78 2.36 -18.70
C ARG A 113 2.99 2.36 -17.42
N ILE A 114 2.86 1.20 -16.75
CA ILE A 114 2.16 1.04 -15.47
C ILE A 114 3.07 0.42 -14.42
N THR A 115 3.03 0.94 -13.20
CA THR A 115 3.77 0.37 -12.07
C THR A 115 3.32 -1.06 -11.74
N SER A 116 4.28 -1.92 -11.38
CA SER A 116 4.04 -3.35 -11.11
C SER A 116 4.99 -3.91 -10.05
N LYS A 117 4.78 -5.15 -9.66
CA LYS A 117 5.55 -5.98 -8.72
C LYS A 117 5.49 -5.56 -7.24
N TYR A 118 5.56 -4.31 -6.88
CA TYR A 118 5.42 -3.81 -5.50
C TYR A 118 5.93 -4.76 -4.41
N THR A 119 7.19 -5.20 -4.51
CA THR A 119 7.74 -6.35 -3.75
C THR A 119 7.59 -6.24 -2.22
N SER A 120 7.59 -5.03 -1.66
CA SER A 120 7.40 -4.81 -0.23
C SER A 120 5.95 -4.56 0.20
N LEU A 121 5.02 -4.41 -0.77
CA LEU A 121 3.59 -4.17 -0.55
C LEU A 121 2.77 -4.80 -1.69
N SER A 122 2.90 -6.10 -1.85
CA SER A 122 2.38 -6.87 -2.99
C SER A 122 0.86 -6.82 -3.18
N ILE A 123 0.11 -6.49 -2.13
CA ILE A 123 -1.36 -6.32 -2.22
C ILE A 123 -1.77 -5.23 -3.23
N ILE A 124 -0.88 -4.27 -3.53
CA ILE A 124 -1.17 -3.21 -4.51
C ILE A 124 -1.41 -3.79 -5.91
N GLU A 125 -0.71 -4.85 -6.31
CA GLU A 125 -0.97 -5.49 -7.61
C GLU A 125 -2.41 -5.99 -7.71
N ILE A 126 -2.92 -6.62 -6.66
CA ILE A 126 -4.32 -7.10 -6.62
C ILE A 126 -5.30 -5.93 -6.74
N PHE A 127 -5.01 -4.80 -6.10
CA PHE A 127 -5.85 -3.60 -6.22
C PHE A 127 -5.81 -3.02 -7.63
N ILE A 128 -4.63 -2.95 -8.26
CA ILE A 128 -4.49 -2.50 -9.65
C ILE A 128 -5.22 -3.46 -10.59
N GLU A 129 -5.04 -4.77 -10.46
CA GLU A 129 -5.73 -5.78 -11.27
C GLU A 129 -7.26 -5.64 -11.16
N GLY A 130 -7.77 -5.47 -9.94
CA GLY A 130 -9.20 -5.22 -9.74
C GLY A 130 -9.69 -3.93 -10.41
N ALA A 131 -8.90 -2.85 -10.35
CA ALA A 131 -9.23 -1.59 -11.01
C ALA A 131 -9.15 -1.72 -12.53
N LEU A 132 -8.13 -2.39 -13.07
CA LEU A 132 -8.00 -2.64 -14.51
C LEU A 132 -9.16 -3.49 -15.03
N ALA A 133 -9.55 -4.54 -14.30
CA ALA A 133 -10.69 -5.39 -14.66
C ALA A 133 -12.00 -4.58 -14.74
N ASN A 134 -12.24 -3.66 -13.81
CA ASN A 134 -13.39 -2.75 -13.88
C ASN A 134 -13.34 -1.82 -15.11
N GLY A 135 -12.16 -1.47 -15.60
CA GLY A 135 -11.96 -0.72 -16.84
C GLY A 135 -11.99 -1.59 -18.10
N ASN A 136 -12.29 -2.89 -17.98
CA ASN A 136 -12.21 -3.88 -19.05
C ASN A 136 -10.84 -3.91 -19.76
N VAL A 137 -9.76 -3.81 -18.98
CA VAL A 137 -8.37 -3.96 -19.40
C VAL A 137 -7.63 -4.81 -18.37
N SER A 138 -6.42 -5.24 -18.69
CA SER A 138 -5.57 -6.05 -17.83
C SER A 138 -4.12 -5.55 -17.87
N TYR A 139 -3.26 -6.09 -17.02
CA TYR A 139 -1.82 -5.75 -17.05
C TYR A 139 -1.13 -6.06 -18.39
N SER A 140 -1.66 -6.98 -19.22
CA SER A 140 -1.12 -7.30 -20.54
C SER A 140 -1.28 -6.16 -21.55
N ASP A 141 -2.23 -5.24 -21.31
CA ASP A 141 -2.48 -4.09 -22.17
C ASP A 141 -1.48 -2.94 -21.91
N PHE A 142 -0.56 -3.10 -20.95
CA PHE A 142 0.37 -2.06 -20.49
C PHE A 142 1.82 -2.53 -20.45
N LYS A 143 2.76 -1.58 -20.53
CA LYS A 143 4.18 -1.83 -20.30
C LYS A 143 4.47 -1.79 -18.80
N LYS A 144 4.83 -2.94 -18.22
CA LYS A 144 5.05 -3.08 -16.77
C LYS A 144 6.35 -2.41 -16.33
N VAL A 145 6.29 -1.54 -15.31
CA VAL A 145 7.45 -0.91 -14.67
C VAL A 145 7.55 -1.42 -13.22
N PRO A 146 8.49 -2.31 -12.93
CA PRO A 146 8.66 -2.85 -11.58
C PRO A 146 9.06 -1.77 -10.58
N VAL A 147 8.41 -1.77 -9.41
CA VAL A 147 8.75 -0.87 -8.28
C VAL A 147 8.80 -1.66 -6.98
N SER A 148 9.67 -1.24 -6.06
CA SER A 148 9.83 -1.94 -4.78
C SER A 148 8.71 -1.66 -3.77
N GLY A 149 7.98 -0.56 -3.91
CA GLY A 149 6.94 -0.19 -2.95
C GLY A 149 6.11 1.03 -3.35
N PHE A 150 5.11 1.33 -2.54
CA PHE A 150 4.10 2.36 -2.79
C PHE A 150 4.67 3.74 -3.14
N ALA A 151 5.54 4.29 -2.28
CA ALA A 151 6.10 5.62 -2.51
C ALA A 151 6.99 5.69 -3.76
N LYS A 152 7.73 4.60 -4.05
CA LYS A 152 8.56 4.50 -5.26
C LYS A 152 7.72 4.53 -6.53
N GLY A 153 6.54 3.88 -6.53
CA GLY A 153 5.60 3.95 -7.64
C GLY A 153 5.09 5.36 -7.90
N ILE A 154 4.72 6.09 -6.85
CA ILE A 154 4.25 7.48 -6.97
C ILE A 154 5.36 8.40 -7.47
N PHE A 155 6.57 8.29 -6.93
CA PHE A 155 7.70 9.11 -7.39
C PHE A 155 8.08 8.79 -8.84
N ALA A 156 8.04 7.52 -9.24
CA ALA A 156 8.26 7.14 -10.63
C ALA A 156 7.25 7.79 -11.59
N LEU A 157 5.99 7.98 -11.16
CA LEU A 157 4.98 8.73 -11.90
C LEU A 157 5.36 10.23 -12.00
N GLY A 158 5.68 10.87 -10.89
CA GLY A 158 6.09 12.27 -10.86
C GLY A 158 7.37 12.57 -11.63
N GLU A 159 8.29 11.61 -11.72
CA GLU A 159 9.55 11.68 -12.47
C GLU A 159 9.40 11.30 -13.96
N GLY A 160 8.19 11.00 -14.43
CA GLY A 160 7.93 10.57 -15.80
C GLY A 160 8.51 9.19 -16.17
N LYS A 161 8.91 8.36 -15.19
CA LYS A 161 9.42 7.00 -15.41
C LYS A 161 8.31 5.99 -15.68
N THR A 162 7.10 6.30 -15.24
CA THR A 162 5.86 5.57 -15.53
C THR A 162 4.75 6.55 -15.85
N ASP A 163 3.69 6.07 -16.48
CA ASP A 163 2.55 6.90 -16.92
C ASP A 163 1.34 6.67 -16.01
N ILE A 164 1.32 5.54 -15.31
CA ILE A 164 0.22 5.09 -14.45
C ILE A 164 0.80 4.51 -13.16
N SER A 165 0.23 4.88 -12.01
CA SER A 165 0.63 4.34 -10.70
C SER A 165 -0.57 4.20 -9.77
N TRP A 166 -0.40 3.41 -8.70
CA TRP A 166 -1.37 3.35 -7.60
C TRP A 166 -1.12 4.47 -6.61
N ILE A 167 -2.16 5.19 -6.21
CA ILE A 167 -2.08 6.32 -5.28
C ILE A 167 -3.02 6.14 -4.08
N SER A 168 -2.66 6.74 -2.96
CA SER A 168 -3.54 6.99 -1.82
C SER A 168 -3.69 8.49 -1.63
N LEU A 169 -4.92 8.98 -1.62
CA LEU A 169 -5.24 10.41 -1.55
C LEU A 169 -4.72 11.08 -0.27
N GLY A 170 -4.56 10.33 0.83
CA GLY A 170 -4.01 10.84 2.08
C GLY A 170 -2.48 10.76 2.20
N SER A 171 -1.76 10.26 1.18
CA SER A 171 -0.32 10.06 1.27
C SER A 171 0.48 11.35 1.09
N GLY A 172 1.57 11.48 1.86
CA GLY A 172 2.53 12.58 1.67
C GLY A 172 3.27 12.47 0.34
N ALA A 173 3.51 11.26 -0.17
CA ALA A 173 4.12 11.04 -1.47
C ALA A 173 3.22 11.55 -2.61
N GLY A 174 1.89 11.28 -2.56
CA GLY A 174 0.95 11.78 -3.55
C GLY A 174 0.92 13.32 -3.62
N ARG A 175 1.01 13.99 -2.47
CA ARG A 175 1.03 15.47 -2.42
C ARG A 175 2.30 16.12 -2.96
N LYS A 176 3.39 15.36 -3.11
CA LYS A 176 4.66 15.87 -3.65
C LYS A 176 4.75 15.82 -5.16
N VAL A 177 3.90 15.05 -5.81
CA VAL A 177 3.91 14.82 -7.26
C VAL A 177 2.69 15.40 -7.98
N ASN A 178 1.84 16.10 -7.23
CA ASN A 178 0.67 16.78 -7.74
C ASN A 178 0.98 18.25 -8.03
#